data_12215e7fad29241d71b29e2782cdc586
#
_entry.id   12215e7fad29241d71b29e2782cdc586
#
_cell.length_a   1.000
_cell.length_b   1.000
_cell.length_c   1.000
_cell.angle_alpha   90.00
_cell.angle_beta   90.00
_cell.angle_gamma   90.00
#
_symmetry.space_group_name_H-M   'P 1'
#
loop_
_entity.id
_entity.type
_entity.pdbx_description
1 polymer ?
#
loop_
_entity_poly.entity_id
_entity_poly.type
_entity_poly.pdbx_seq_one_letter_code
_entity_poly.pdbx_strand_id
1 'polypeptide(L)'
;MSHRDLVPDEIADRVQLYWYFKENINIAIYGSFQQSRKRDLLALRDYLRAYGYLNARISEDYSDRLDPGTEDGPIKDTRLSDLLMDESSIHIFVFVKEHQDEHYLIQSVSMEFQRLSTLMQHGIKEDQPAAIYIEEGLEKIAGGVFKGRIAQNEHGWDIGFFKNIEQIYKPARRFCERSLARIYGF
;
A
#
# COMPACT_ATOMS: atom_id res chain seq x y z
N MET A 1 10.72 -9.20 32.08
CA MET A 1 11.49 -8.45 31.05
C MET A 1 12.08 -7.23 31.72
N SER A 2 13.41 -7.18 31.87
CA SER A 2 14.11 -6.07 32.50
C SER A 2 14.01 -4.82 31.59
N HIS A 3 13.41 -3.75 32.14
CA HIS A 3 13.60 -2.42 31.55
C HIS A 3 15.10 -2.09 31.71
N ARG A 4 15.86 -2.23 30.65
CA ARG A 4 17.18 -1.60 30.57
C ARG A 4 16.91 -0.10 30.47
N ASP A 5 17.38 0.64 31.47
CA ASP A 5 17.48 2.10 31.38
C ASP A 5 18.44 2.40 30.21
N LEU A 6 17.89 2.80 29.07
CA LEU A 6 18.69 3.17 27.91
C LEU A 6 19.47 4.44 28.23
N VAL A 7 20.76 4.44 27.93
CA VAL A 7 21.61 5.65 28.04
C VAL A 7 21.09 6.71 27.04
N PRO A 8 21.12 8.01 27.39
CA PRO A 8 20.61 9.08 26.50
C PRO A 8 21.10 9.02 25.06
N ASP A 9 22.35 8.64 24.85
CA ASP A 9 22.94 8.51 23.49
C ASP A 9 22.30 7.34 22.71
N GLU A 10 22.02 6.22 23.36
CA GLU A 10 21.33 5.08 22.71
C GLU A 10 19.90 5.43 22.31
N ILE A 11 19.23 6.30 23.06
CA ILE A 11 17.90 6.79 22.71
C ILE A 11 17.99 7.71 21.50
N ALA A 12 18.97 8.62 21.47
CA ALA A 12 19.16 9.53 20.36
C ALA A 12 19.48 8.78 19.05
N ASP A 13 20.34 7.79 19.09
CA ASP A 13 20.70 6.94 17.95
C ASP A 13 19.47 6.16 17.43
N ARG A 14 18.64 5.60 18.32
CA ARG A 14 17.43 4.90 17.92
C ARG A 14 16.39 5.82 17.27
N VAL A 15 16.23 7.02 17.79
CA VAL A 15 15.35 8.04 17.20
C VAL A 15 15.84 8.44 15.82
N GLN A 16 17.15 8.66 15.64
CA GLN A 16 17.73 8.99 14.34
C GLN A 16 17.56 7.86 13.34
N LEU A 17 17.80 6.61 13.73
CA LEU A 17 17.59 5.43 12.91
C LEU A 17 16.10 5.27 12.52
N TYR A 18 15.18 5.50 13.45
CA TYR A 18 13.75 5.46 13.14
C TYR A 18 13.37 6.46 12.04
N TRP A 19 13.83 7.71 12.15
CA TRP A 19 13.57 8.72 11.13
C TRP A 19 14.21 8.38 9.79
N TYR A 20 15.45 7.90 9.80
CA TYR A 20 16.15 7.45 8.59
C TYR A 20 15.35 6.35 7.87
N PHE A 21 14.93 5.31 8.56
CA PHE A 21 14.16 4.24 7.96
C PHE A 21 12.77 4.72 7.50
N LYS A 22 12.14 5.59 8.26
CA LYS A 22 10.84 6.17 7.91
C LYS A 22 10.87 6.96 6.60
N GLU A 23 11.91 7.73 6.39
CA GLU A 23 12.11 8.52 5.16
C GLU A 23 12.46 7.64 3.95
N ASN A 24 13.13 6.51 4.19
CA ASN A 24 13.68 5.67 3.12
C ASN A 24 12.84 4.43 2.79
N ILE A 25 11.88 4.03 3.64
CA ILE A 25 11.06 2.86 3.35
C ILE A 25 10.11 3.11 2.17
N ASN A 26 10.11 2.18 1.22
CA ASN A 26 9.24 2.25 0.06
C ASN A 26 7.83 1.72 0.39
N ILE A 27 6.82 2.54 0.16
CA ILE A 27 5.41 2.23 0.39
C ILE A 27 4.67 2.32 -0.93
N ALA A 28 4.07 1.22 -1.36
CA ALA A 28 3.21 1.17 -2.53
C ALA A 28 1.75 1.48 -2.17
N ILE A 29 1.11 2.32 -2.97
CA ILE A 29 -0.32 2.60 -2.88
C ILE A 29 -0.96 2.19 -4.21
N TYR A 30 -1.87 1.23 -4.15
CA TYR A 30 -2.61 0.69 -5.28
C TYR A 30 -4.07 1.09 -5.20
N GLY A 31 -4.69 1.35 -6.34
CA GLY A 31 -6.10 1.68 -6.40
C GLY A 31 -6.55 2.01 -7.82
N SER A 32 -7.73 2.59 -7.96
CA SER A 32 -8.24 3.00 -9.27
C SER A 32 -7.54 4.25 -9.80
N PHE A 33 -7.08 4.17 -11.04
CA PHE A 33 -6.48 5.28 -11.78
C PHE A 33 -7.50 6.08 -12.60
N GLN A 34 -8.79 5.80 -12.48
CA GLN A 34 -9.82 6.68 -13.07
C GLN A 34 -9.66 8.10 -12.51
N GLN A 35 -9.80 9.09 -13.39
CA GLN A 35 -9.43 10.49 -13.12
C GLN A 35 -10.06 11.05 -11.81
N SER A 36 -11.29 10.66 -11.49
CA SER A 36 -11.96 11.06 -10.25
C SER A 36 -11.36 10.40 -9.00
N ARG A 37 -10.92 9.15 -9.09
CA ARG A 37 -10.41 8.35 -7.98
C ARG A 37 -8.90 8.45 -7.80
N LYS A 38 -8.19 8.78 -8.86
CA LYS A 38 -6.76 9.06 -8.81
C LYS A 38 -6.40 10.17 -7.81
N ARG A 39 -7.25 11.19 -7.68
CA ARG A 39 -7.08 12.26 -6.68
C ARG A 39 -7.03 11.72 -5.27
N ASP A 40 -7.83 10.71 -4.97
CA ASP A 40 -7.89 10.08 -3.66
C ASP A 40 -6.57 9.38 -3.33
N LEU A 41 -5.98 8.68 -4.30
CA LEU A 41 -4.67 8.01 -4.14
C LEU A 41 -3.54 9.03 -3.97
N LEU A 42 -3.54 10.09 -4.77
CA LEU A 42 -2.58 11.19 -4.67
C LEU A 42 -2.67 11.87 -3.29
N ALA A 43 -3.89 12.15 -2.81
CA ALA A 43 -4.10 12.75 -1.50
C ALA A 43 -3.61 11.85 -0.35
N LEU A 44 -3.84 10.53 -0.42
CA LEU A 44 -3.30 9.58 0.55
C LEU A 44 -1.77 9.54 0.51
N ARG A 45 -1.17 9.48 -0.68
CA ARG A 45 0.29 9.54 -0.88
C ARG A 45 0.88 10.79 -0.24
N ASP A 46 0.32 11.95 -0.57
CA ASP A 46 0.82 13.24 -0.11
C ASP A 46 0.63 13.40 1.41
N TYR A 47 -0.46 12.86 1.96
CA TYR A 47 -0.65 12.77 3.40
C TYR A 47 0.46 11.94 4.07
N LEU A 48 0.79 10.76 3.56
CA LEU A 48 1.86 9.94 4.12
C LEU A 48 3.22 10.62 4.00
N ARG A 49 3.51 11.27 2.87
CA ARG A 49 4.75 12.06 2.66
C ARG A 49 4.86 13.22 3.66
N ALA A 50 3.77 13.92 3.94
CA ALA A 50 3.73 14.99 4.95
C ALA A 50 4.04 14.49 6.37
N TYR A 51 3.82 13.20 6.63
CA TYR A 51 4.19 12.55 7.89
C TYR A 51 5.57 11.85 7.86
N GLY A 52 6.40 12.14 6.86
CA GLY A 52 7.79 11.68 6.79
C GLY A 52 8.00 10.37 6.03
N TYR A 53 6.98 9.78 5.41
CA TYR A 53 7.13 8.63 4.52
C TYR A 53 7.39 9.11 3.09
N LEU A 54 8.60 9.65 2.85
CA LEU A 54 8.93 10.35 1.61
C LEU A 54 8.84 9.46 0.36
N ASN A 55 9.03 8.16 0.53
CA ASN A 55 8.93 7.16 -0.52
C ASN A 55 7.56 6.44 -0.58
N ALA A 56 6.49 7.09 -0.08
CA ALA A 56 5.13 6.65 -0.43
C ALA A 56 4.86 6.99 -1.91
N ARG A 57 4.46 6.00 -2.72
CA ARG A 57 4.38 6.10 -4.17
C ARG A 57 3.13 5.41 -4.73
N ILE A 58 2.66 5.91 -5.87
CA ILE A 58 1.78 5.23 -6.81
C ILE A 58 2.58 4.81 -8.04
N SER A 59 2.04 3.97 -8.91
CA SER A 59 2.76 3.46 -10.08
C SER A 59 3.30 4.57 -11.00
N GLU A 60 2.57 5.65 -11.18
CA GLU A 60 2.97 6.78 -12.03
C GLU A 60 4.21 7.55 -11.52
N ASP A 61 4.52 7.46 -10.23
CA ASP A 61 5.74 8.05 -9.67
C ASP A 61 7.02 7.37 -10.21
N TYR A 62 6.88 6.29 -10.98
CA TYR A 62 7.98 5.57 -11.64
C TYR A 62 8.07 5.86 -13.15
N SER A 63 7.28 6.78 -13.68
CA SER A 63 7.26 7.08 -15.13
C SER A 63 8.63 7.46 -15.70
N ASP A 64 9.47 8.13 -14.92
CA ASP A 64 10.82 8.56 -15.31
C ASP A 64 11.83 7.39 -15.42
N ARG A 65 11.46 6.20 -14.93
CA ARG A 65 12.31 5.01 -14.95
C ARG A 65 12.06 4.09 -16.13
N LEU A 66 11.06 4.39 -16.92
CA LEU A 66 10.80 3.64 -18.15
C LEU A 66 11.68 4.16 -19.28
N ASP A 67 12.07 3.26 -20.18
CA ASP A 67 12.85 3.63 -21.37
C ASP A 67 12.13 4.70 -22.19
N PRO A 68 12.87 5.72 -22.69
CA PRO A 68 12.33 6.72 -23.60
C PRO A 68 11.88 6.04 -24.91
N GLY A 69 10.68 5.73 -25.08
CA GLY A 69 10.13 4.98 -26.23
C GLY A 69 9.18 3.87 -25.80
N THR A 70 9.01 3.68 -24.50
CA THR A 70 7.91 2.83 -24.01
C THR A 70 6.59 3.51 -24.41
N GLU A 71 5.86 2.87 -25.32
CA GLU A 71 4.56 3.37 -25.76
C GLU A 71 3.58 3.47 -24.58
N ASP A 72 2.76 4.53 -24.61
CA ASP A 72 1.65 4.66 -23.65
C ASP A 72 0.66 3.52 -23.80
N GLY A 73 0.01 3.16 -22.71
CA GLY A 73 -1.04 2.15 -22.70
C GLY A 73 -0.78 0.98 -21.73
N PRO A 74 -1.51 -0.13 -21.89
CA PRO A 74 -1.54 -1.21 -20.91
C PRO A 74 -0.18 -1.82 -20.57
N ILE A 75 0.74 -1.85 -21.54
CA ILE A 75 2.11 -2.39 -21.31
C ILE A 75 2.89 -1.49 -20.37
N LYS A 76 2.80 -0.17 -20.59
CA LYS A 76 3.43 0.82 -19.70
C LYS A 76 2.85 0.74 -18.30
N ASP A 77 1.53 0.71 -18.18
CA ASP A 77 0.85 0.64 -16.88
C ASP A 77 1.25 -0.62 -16.11
N THR A 78 1.34 -1.76 -16.79
CA THR A 78 1.80 -3.02 -16.18
C THR A 78 3.23 -2.90 -15.67
N ARG A 79 4.15 -2.35 -16.47
CA ARG A 79 5.55 -2.17 -16.07
C ARG A 79 5.70 -1.23 -14.86
N LEU A 80 4.91 -0.15 -14.82
CA LEU A 80 4.91 0.79 -13.69
C LEU A 80 4.39 0.13 -12.41
N SER A 81 3.34 -0.69 -12.53
CA SER A 81 2.80 -1.46 -11.41
C SER A 81 3.80 -2.51 -10.93
N ASP A 82 4.51 -3.16 -11.84
CA ASP A 82 5.56 -4.13 -11.53
C ASP A 82 6.70 -3.48 -10.75
N LEU A 83 7.21 -2.35 -11.22
CA LEU A 83 8.27 -1.61 -10.52
C LEU A 83 7.82 -1.17 -9.12
N LEU A 84 6.60 -0.64 -9.00
CA LEU A 84 6.03 -0.26 -7.72
C LEU A 84 6.00 -1.44 -6.75
N MET A 85 5.55 -2.60 -7.20
CA MET A 85 5.46 -3.81 -6.38
C MET A 85 6.84 -4.34 -6.00
N ASP A 86 7.75 -4.41 -6.95
CA ASP A 86 9.07 -5.02 -6.74
C ASP A 86 9.94 -4.22 -5.78
N GLU A 87 9.84 -2.90 -5.81
CA GLU A 87 10.65 -2.02 -4.95
C GLU A 87 10.04 -1.74 -3.58
N SER A 88 8.76 -2.05 -3.36
CA SER A 88 8.09 -1.69 -2.12
C SER A 88 8.18 -2.78 -1.06
N SER A 89 8.27 -2.35 0.19
CA SER A 89 8.29 -3.19 1.40
C SER A 89 6.99 -3.13 2.19
N ILE A 90 6.15 -2.13 1.94
CA ILE A 90 4.83 -1.95 2.55
C ILE A 90 3.83 -1.71 1.44
N HIS A 91 2.66 -2.35 1.51
CA HIS A 91 1.64 -2.28 0.47
C HIS A 91 0.29 -1.81 1.02
N ILE A 92 -0.33 -0.84 0.35
CA ILE A 92 -1.65 -0.30 0.69
C ILE A 92 -2.55 -0.45 -0.53
N PHE A 93 -3.60 -1.26 -0.43
CA PHE A 93 -4.60 -1.47 -1.47
C PHE A 93 -5.87 -0.69 -1.12
N VAL A 94 -6.32 0.17 -2.03
CA VAL A 94 -7.51 1.00 -1.87
C VAL A 94 -8.55 0.59 -2.91
N PHE A 95 -9.54 -0.14 -2.47
CA PHE A 95 -10.65 -0.61 -3.29
C PHE A 95 -11.80 0.41 -3.22
N VAL A 96 -12.09 1.06 -4.32
CA VAL A 96 -13.15 2.08 -4.46
C VAL A 96 -14.17 1.65 -5.51
N LYS A 97 -15.39 2.16 -5.42
CA LYS A 97 -16.39 2.00 -6.48
C LYS A 97 -16.05 2.91 -7.63
N GLU A 98 -15.92 2.35 -8.83
CA GLU A 98 -15.59 3.13 -10.04
C GLU A 98 -16.82 3.80 -10.64
N HIS A 99 -17.98 3.12 -10.65
CA HIS A 99 -19.27 3.66 -11.09
C HIS A 99 -20.41 3.24 -10.18
N GLN A 100 -21.46 4.05 -10.07
CA GLN A 100 -22.59 3.77 -9.17
C GLN A 100 -23.44 2.56 -9.63
N ASP A 101 -23.42 2.23 -10.92
CA ASP A 101 -24.35 1.29 -11.55
C ASP A 101 -23.69 0.07 -12.22
N GLU A 102 -22.38 -0.10 -12.16
CA GLU A 102 -21.73 -1.15 -12.92
C GLU A 102 -20.98 -2.16 -12.05
N HIS A 103 -21.23 -3.44 -12.36
CA HIS A 103 -20.53 -4.60 -11.80
C HIS A 103 -19.05 -4.72 -12.22
N TYR A 104 -18.45 -3.64 -12.72
CA TYR A 104 -17.04 -3.65 -13.10
C TYR A 104 -16.18 -3.58 -11.84
N LEU A 105 -15.68 -4.74 -11.53
CA LEU A 105 -14.61 -4.91 -10.56
C LEU A 105 -13.44 -4.00 -10.95
N ILE A 106 -12.91 -3.37 -9.97
CA ILE A 106 -11.63 -2.71 -9.90
C ILE A 106 -10.55 -3.72 -10.33
N GLN A 107 -10.41 -3.90 -11.64
CA GLN A 107 -9.60 -5.00 -12.19
C GLN A 107 -8.13 -4.80 -11.82
N SER A 108 -7.60 -3.58 -11.96
CA SER A 108 -6.19 -3.31 -11.74
C SER A 108 -5.76 -3.61 -10.30
N VAL A 109 -6.41 -3.01 -9.30
CA VAL A 109 -6.04 -3.22 -7.90
C VAL A 109 -6.27 -4.67 -7.45
N SER A 110 -7.25 -5.37 -8.03
CA SER A 110 -7.48 -6.79 -7.76
C SER A 110 -6.37 -7.66 -8.33
N MET A 111 -5.83 -7.34 -9.50
CA MET A 111 -4.69 -8.03 -10.09
C MET A 111 -3.41 -7.82 -9.28
N GLU A 112 -3.14 -6.60 -8.86
CA GLU A 112 -2.00 -6.25 -8.02
C GLU A 112 -2.08 -6.94 -6.66
N PHE A 113 -3.26 -6.95 -6.04
CA PHE A 113 -3.52 -7.68 -4.81
C PHE A 113 -3.28 -9.18 -4.97
N GLN A 114 -3.82 -9.80 -6.04
CA GLN A 114 -3.62 -11.20 -6.31
C GLN A 114 -2.15 -11.52 -6.58
N ARG A 115 -1.44 -10.65 -7.30
CA ARG A 115 -0.02 -10.80 -7.58
C ARG A 115 0.80 -10.82 -6.29
N LEU A 116 0.61 -9.85 -5.39
CA LEU A 116 1.32 -9.82 -4.11
C LEU A 116 1.04 -11.11 -3.31
N SER A 117 -0.23 -11.51 -3.21
CA SER A 117 -0.60 -12.77 -2.53
C SER A 117 0.12 -13.97 -3.12
N THR A 118 0.22 -14.06 -4.45
CA THR A 118 0.93 -15.15 -5.14
C THR A 118 2.44 -15.10 -4.85
N LEU A 119 3.07 -13.94 -4.91
CA LEU A 119 4.49 -13.78 -4.59
C LEU A 119 4.80 -14.20 -3.15
N MET A 120 3.94 -13.85 -2.20
CA MET A 120 4.07 -14.28 -0.80
C MET A 120 3.92 -15.80 -0.64
N GLN A 121 2.92 -16.41 -1.30
CA GLN A 121 2.71 -17.86 -1.27
C GLN A 121 3.92 -18.66 -1.83
N HIS A 122 4.66 -18.07 -2.77
CA HIS A 122 5.86 -18.67 -3.35
C HIS A 122 7.16 -18.29 -2.64
N GLY A 123 7.11 -17.59 -1.52
CA GLY A 123 8.28 -17.19 -0.75
C GLY A 123 9.17 -16.15 -1.45
N ILE A 124 8.66 -15.44 -2.46
CA ILE A 124 9.41 -14.41 -3.18
C ILE A 124 9.39 -13.08 -2.43
N LYS A 125 8.25 -12.79 -1.80
CA LYS A 125 8.04 -11.59 -0.96
C LYS A 125 7.49 -12.02 0.40
N GLU A 126 8.33 -12.69 1.17
CA GLU A 126 7.92 -13.20 2.49
C GLU A 126 7.61 -12.07 3.45
N ASP A 127 6.54 -12.26 4.23
CA ASP A 127 6.15 -11.41 5.36
C ASP A 127 5.98 -9.90 5.09
N GLN A 128 5.74 -9.51 3.85
CA GLN A 128 5.51 -8.09 3.56
C GLN A 128 4.16 -7.62 4.12
N PRO A 129 4.16 -6.55 4.95
CA PRO A 129 2.93 -6.01 5.49
C PRO A 129 2.07 -5.38 4.40
N ALA A 130 0.78 -5.70 4.42
CA ALA A 130 -0.20 -5.07 3.55
C ALA A 130 -1.44 -4.60 4.33
N ALA A 131 -2.02 -3.48 3.90
CA ALA A 131 -3.31 -3.00 4.34
C ALA A 131 -4.28 -2.95 3.16
N ILE A 132 -5.53 -3.30 3.43
CA ILE A 132 -6.61 -3.36 2.46
C ILE A 132 -7.72 -2.44 2.95
N TYR A 133 -7.95 -1.35 2.26
CA TYR A 133 -9.04 -0.42 2.54
C TYR A 133 -10.12 -0.57 1.48
N ILE A 134 -11.36 -0.79 1.92
CA ILE A 134 -12.50 -1.11 1.06
C ILE A 134 -13.60 -0.07 1.26
N GLU A 135 -14.01 0.59 0.17
CA GLU A 135 -15.15 1.52 0.22
C GLU A 135 -16.43 0.75 0.58
N GLU A 136 -17.17 1.25 1.58
CA GLU A 136 -18.39 0.61 2.08
C GLU A 136 -19.40 0.33 0.97
N GLY A 137 -19.96 -0.87 0.99
CA GLY A 137 -20.88 -1.37 -0.02
C GLY A 137 -20.22 -2.04 -1.22
N LEU A 138 -18.89 -1.89 -1.40
CA LEU A 138 -18.16 -2.64 -2.42
C LEU A 138 -18.18 -4.15 -2.10
N GLU A 139 -18.18 -4.50 -0.83
CA GLU A 139 -18.29 -5.88 -0.36
C GLU A 139 -19.57 -6.59 -0.85
N LYS A 140 -20.62 -5.83 -1.17
CA LYS A 140 -21.91 -6.39 -1.68
C LYS A 140 -21.80 -6.81 -3.15
N ILE A 141 -21.02 -6.07 -3.93
CA ILE A 141 -20.87 -6.26 -5.39
C ILE A 141 -19.60 -7.03 -5.77
N ALA A 142 -18.65 -7.12 -4.86
CA ALA A 142 -17.39 -7.84 -5.08
C ALA A 142 -17.64 -9.33 -5.31
N GLY A 143 -16.88 -9.93 -6.21
CA GLY A 143 -16.97 -11.37 -6.53
C GLY A 143 -16.62 -12.28 -5.36
N GLY A 144 -17.10 -13.53 -5.41
CA GLY A 144 -16.92 -14.51 -4.33
C GLY A 144 -15.45 -14.80 -4.02
N VAL A 145 -14.56 -14.81 -5.02
CA VAL A 145 -13.13 -15.04 -4.82
C VAL A 145 -12.49 -13.93 -4.00
N PHE A 146 -12.80 -12.67 -4.29
CA PHE A 146 -12.32 -11.53 -3.51
C PHE A 146 -12.81 -11.59 -2.07
N LYS A 147 -14.12 -11.83 -1.87
CA LYS A 147 -14.70 -12.00 -0.52
C LYS A 147 -14.05 -13.15 0.25
N GLY A 148 -13.80 -14.27 -0.42
CA GLY A 148 -13.12 -15.42 0.18
C GLY A 148 -11.71 -15.07 0.65
N ARG A 149 -10.92 -14.39 -0.17
CA ARG A 149 -9.56 -13.95 0.18
C ARG A 149 -9.54 -12.98 1.36
N ILE A 150 -10.44 -12.00 1.38
CA ILE A 150 -10.58 -11.06 2.50
C ILE A 150 -11.01 -11.80 3.78
N ALA A 151 -11.94 -12.74 3.69
CA ALA A 151 -12.42 -13.49 4.86
C ALA A 151 -11.37 -14.45 5.43
N GLN A 152 -10.58 -15.10 4.57
CA GLN A 152 -9.50 -16.01 4.99
C GLN A 152 -8.34 -15.26 5.61
N ASN A 153 -7.98 -14.11 5.04
CA ASN A 153 -6.88 -13.26 5.47
C ASN A 153 -5.61 -14.05 5.87
N GLU A 154 -5.22 -14.99 5.02
CA GLU A 154 -4.14 -15.96 5.28
C GLU A 154 -2.79 -15.30 5.64
N HIS A 155 -2.57 -14.08 5.16
CA HIS A 155 -1.35 -13.32 5.41
C HIS A 155 -1.44 -12.36 6.61
N GLY A 156 -2.58 -12.32 7.32
CA GLY A 156 -2.78 -11.43 8.47
C GLY A 156 -2.72 -9.96 8.14
N TRP A 157 -3.21 -9.56 6.96
CA TRP A 157 -3.21 -8.18 6.50
C TRP A 157 -4.23 -7.33 7.26
N ASP A 158 -3.93 -6.04 7.42
CA ASP A 158 -4.87 -5.08 8.00
C ASP A 158 -6.02 -4.82 7.02
N ILE A 159 -7.26 -4.98 7.47
CA ILE A 159 -8.45 -4.74 6.67
C ILE A 159 -9.29 -3.64 7.30
N GLY A 160 -9.67 -2.64 6.52
CA GLY A 160 -10.51 -1.52 6.97
C GLY A 160 -11.57 -1.15 5.93
N PHE A 161 -12.68 -0.60 6.41
CA PHE A 161 -13.77 -0.09 5.56
C PHE A 161 -13.85 1.44 5.69
N PHE A 162 -14.27 2.12 4.62
CA PHE A 162 -14.39 3.58 4.61
C PHE A 162 -15.54 4.07 3.71
N LYS A 163 -16.06 5.24 4.01
CA LYS A 163 -17.06 5.96 3.20
C LYS A 163 -16.44 7.05 2.33
N ASN A 164 -15.38 7.67 2.84
CA ASN A 164 -14.59 8.66 2.12
C ASN A 164 -13.10 8.42 2.42
N ILE A 165 -12.25 8.83 1.50
CA ILE A 165 -10.81 8.56 1.54
C ILE A 165 -10.10 9.12 2.77
N GLU A 166 -10.58 10.21 3.31
CA GLU A 166 -9.96 10.87 4.49
C GLU A 166 -10.00 9.98 5.73
N GLN A 167 -10.99 9.07 5.80
CA GLN A 167 -11.13 8.14 6.93
C GLN A 167 -9.98 7.14 7.01
N ILE A 168 -9.30 6.85 5.90
CA ILE A 168 -8.16 5.92 5.90
C ILE A 168 -6.82 6.59 6.16
N TYR A 169 -6.71 7.91 6.16
CA TYR A 169 -5.42 8.60 6.35
C TYR A 169 -4.72 8.21 7.65
N LYS A 170 -5.40 8.37 8.79
CA LYS A 170 -4.83 7.99 10.10
C LYS A 170 -4.61 6.48 10.23
N PRO A 171 -5.56 5.61 9.86
CA PRO A 171 -5.32 4.16 9.80
C PRO A 171 -4.11 3.76 8.97
N ALA A 172 -3.98 4.28 7.74
CA ALA A 172 -2.86 4.00 6.86
C ALA A 172 -1.51 4.43 7.47
N ARG A 173 -1.45 5.64 8.06
CA ARG A 173 -0.26 6.09 8.76
C ARG A 173 0.11 5.17 9.92
N ARG A 174 -0.85 4.82 10.78
CA ARG A 174 -0.62 3.90 11.92
C ARG A 174 -0.18 2.52 11.45
N PHE A 175 -0.74 2.05 10.35
CA PHE A 175 -0.32 0.82 9.71
C PHE A 175 1.16 0.90 9.28
N CYS A 176 1.56 1.98 8.60
CA CYS A 176 2.96 2.20 8.22
C CYS A 176 3.89 2.27 9.45
N GLU A 177 3.48 2.94 10.53
CA GLU A 177 4.23 3.02 11.78
C GLU A 177 4.47 1.63 12.39
N ARG A 178 3.43 0.78 12.48
CA ARG A 178 3.56 -0.60 12.98
C ARG A 178 4.39 -1.47 12.06
N SER A 179 4.23 -1.33 10.74
CA SER A 179 4.98 -2.07 9.75
C SER A 179 6.47 -1.74 9.81
N LEU A 180 6.79 -0.45 9.93
CA LEU A 180 8.17 0.01 10.10
C LEU A 180 8.80 -0.58 11.35
N ALA A 181 8.09 -0.53 12.48
CA ALA A 181 8.56 -1.11 13.74
C ALA A 181 8.79 -2.63 13.63
N ARG A 182 7.89 -3.35 12.94
CA ARG A 182 8.01 -4.79 12.68
C ARG A 182 9.22 -5.13 11.81
N ILE A 183 9.44 -4.38 10.71
CA ILE A 183 10.51 -4.64 9.75
C ILE A 183 11.89 -4.38 10.36
N TYR A 184 12.04 -3.33 11.15
CA TYR A 184 13.35 -2.87 11.65
C TYR A 184 13.54 -3.12 13.15
N GLY A 185 12.58 -3.69 13.88
CA GLY A 185 12.73 -4.08 15.28
C GLY A 185 12.72 -2.93 16.28
N PHE A 186 11.94 -1.87 15.99
CA PHE A 186 11.78 -0.72 16.91
C PHE A 186 10.81 -0.99 18.06
#